data_cfc620869d3bc1c4295c7bb2ac9dd83c
#
_entry.id   cfc620869d3bc1c4295c7bb2ac9dd83c
#
_cell.length_a   1.000
_cell.length_b   1.000
_cell.length_c   1.000
_cell.angle_alpha   90.00
_cell.angle_beta   90.00
_cell.angle_gamma   90.00
#
_symmetry.space_group_name_H-M   'P 1'
#
loop_
_entity.id
_entity.type
_entity.pdbx_description
1 polymer ?
#
loop_
_entity_poly.entity_id
_entity_poly.type
_entity_poly.pdbx_seq_one_letter_code
_entity_poly.pdbx_strand_id
1 'polypeptide(L)'
;MARGTVRPAKDLCSDCGLCDSRWVAYVRQACAFINQQFEALERKAHGRTRDLSNEDELYFGVSERMFCAQLQQPVEGAQWTGIVSTLGVRALQQKLVDAVLCVQQSPEDRFSPMPVLARTPDEVLAARVNKPTLSNNLSVLEQLPDSGIKRLLVIGVGCQTQALRAVQDSLGLEELYVLGMPCVDNVSREGLQTFLESTSRSPETVVHYEFMQDFRIHFRHSDGSTETVPFFGLDTPKLKDVFAPSCLSCFDYVNACADLVVGYMGAPFQWQWLVVRNQRGQQLLDLVEAELKTQPVMSSGQRAQAVQQGIDAYDKALRLPRWLAEVVGVVVQRVGPKGLEYARFSIDSHFTRNVTWLRRHHPEKLAQHLPAFAQKIVSRYRLPQP
;
A
#
# COMPACT_ATOMS: atom_id res chain seq x y z
N MET A 1 23.73 -19.13 14.11
CA MET A 1 24.43 -18.01 13.43
C MET A 1 23.50 -17.50 12.35
N ALA A 2 22.92 -16.33 12.51
CA ALA A 2 22.10 -15.72 11.46
C ALA A 2 23.02 -15.47 10.24
N ARG A 3 22.75 -16.12 9.13
CA ARG A 3 23.40 -15.82 7.86
C ARG A 3 23.01 -14.39 7.53
N GLY A 4 23.98 -13.47 7.54
CA GLY A 4 23.77 -12.12 7.09
C GLY A 4 23.25 -12.18 5.64
N THR A 5 21.99 -11.92 5.45
CA THR A 5 21.36 -11.96 4.14
C THR A 5 21.89 -10.81 3.29
N VAL A 6 22.50 -11.15 2.16
CA VAL A 6 22.93 -10.13 1.19
C VAL A 6 21.66 -9.52 0.60
N ARG A 7 21.49 -8.20 0.76
CA ARG A 7 20.38 -7.43 0.17
C ARG A 7 20.85 -6.82 -1.17
N PRO A 8 20.55 -7.43 -2.34
CA PRO A 8 21.07 -6.95 -3.62
C PRO A 8 20.63 -5.52 -3.98
N ALA A 9 19.45 -5.09 -3.52
CA ALA A 9 18.96 -3.73 -3.69
C ALA A 9 19.64 -2.71 -2.75
N LYS A 10 20.50 -3.15 -1.81
CA LYS A 10 21.18 -2.29 -0.82
C LYS A 10 20.21 -1.33 -0.12
N ASP A 11 20.48 -0.03 -0.21
CA ASP A 11 19.69 1.01 0.47
C ASP A 11 18.24 1.10 -0.03
N LEU A 12 17.96 0.61 -1.24
CA LEU A 12 16.59 0.55 -1.79
C LEU A 12 15.86 -0.76 -1.46
N CYS A 13 16.32 -1.54 -0.50
CA CYS A 13 15.64 -2.76 -0.08
C CYS A 13 14.34 -2.44 0.66
N SER A 14 13.21 -3.01 0.20
CA SER A 14 11.91 -2.92 0.87
C SER A 14 11.69 -3.99 1.94
N ASP A 15 12.70 -4.81 2.19
CA ASP A 15 12.63 -5.93 3.12
C ASP A 15 11.42 -6.86 2.87
N CYS A 16 11.11 -7.15 1.61
CA CYS A 16 9.95 -7.98 1.27
C CYS A 16 10.07 -9.44 1.75
N GLY A 17 11.27 -9.91 2.11
CA GLY A 17 11.54 -11.24 2.65
C GLY A 17 11.93 -12.30 1.60
N LEU A 18 11.85 -12.02 0.29
CA LEU A 18 12.20 -13.03 -0.73
C LEU A 18 13.68 -13.46 -0.64
N CYS A 19 14.58 -12.54 -0.25
CA CYS A 19 16.00 -12.84 -0.05
C CYS A 19 16.25 -13.82 1.13
N ASP A 20 15.28 -13.98 2.02
CA ASP A 20 15.35 -14.83 3.20
C ASP A 20 14.73 -16.22 2.96
N SER A 21 14.38 -16.52 1.71
CA SER A 21 13.78 -17.78 1.28
C SER A 21 14.66 -18.49 0.25
N ARG A 22 14.36 -19.76 -0.04
CA ARG A 22 15.04 -20.57 -1.08
C ARG A 22 14.91 -19.98 -2.47
N TRP A 23 13.98 -19.07 -2.70
CA TRP A 23 13.82 -18.34 -3.97
C TRP A 23 14.78 -17.16 -4.11
N VAL A 24 15.73 -16.97 -3.21
CA VAL A 24 16.79 -15.96 -3.32
C VAL A 24 17.53 -15.98 -4.66
N ALA A 25 17.63 -17.12 -5.31
CA ALA A 25 18.23 -17.25 -6.66
C ALA A 25 17.51 -16.39 -7.72
N TYR A 26 16.22 -16.14 -7.54
CA TYR A 26 15.39 -15.35 -8.45
C TYR A 26 15.37 -13.85 -8.12
N VAL A 27 16.00 -13.41 -7.04
CA VAL A 27 15.90 -12.03 -6.54
C VAL A 27 16.31 -10.99 -7.58
N ARG A 28 17.34 -11.26 -8.38
CA ARG A 28 17.76 -10.32 -9.44
C ARG A 28 16.67 -10.07 -10.49
N GLN A 29 15.79 -11.04 -10.72
CA GLN A 29 14.68 -10.95 -11.66
C GLN A 29 13.40 -10.47 -10.96
N ALA A 30 13.24 -10.79 -9.69
CA ALA A 30 11.99 -10.55 -8.94
C ALA A 30 11.95 -9.20 -8.21
N CYS A 31 13.11 -8.63 -7.85
CA CYS A 31 13.16 -7.42 -7.04
C CYS A 31 12.83 -6.17 -7.86
N ALA A 32 11.73 -5.51 -7.55
CA ALA A 32 11.31 -4.26 -8.18
C ALA A 32 12.33 -3.12 -8.05
N PHE A 33 13.21 -3.18 -7.05
CA PHE A 33 14.25 -2.17 -6.76
C PHE A 33 15.60 -2.49 -7.42
N ILE A 34 15.69 -3.57 -8.17
CA ILE A 34 16.83 -3.90 -9.03
C ILE A 34 16.42 -3.77 -10.49
N ASN A 35 15.24 -4.29 -10.83
CA ASN A 35 14.77 -4.37 -12.19
C ASN A 35 13.25 -4.26 -12.24
N GLN A 36 12.75 -3.13 -12.68
CA GLN A 36 11.31 -2.93 -12.83
C GLN A 36 10.77 -3.75 -14.01
N GLN A 37 9.65 -4.44 -13.78
CA GLN A 37 9.04 -5.38 -14.73
C GLN A 37 7.51 -5.24 -14.80
N PHE A 38 6.97 -4.05 -14.59
CA PHE A 38 5.52 -3.85 -14.48
C PHE A 38 4.74 -4.45 -15.64
N GLU A 39 5.14 -4.19 -16.89
CA GLU A 39 4.41 -4.70 -18.06
C GLU A 39 4.41 -6.23 -18.11
N ALA A 40 5.54 -6.87 -17.82
CA ALA A 40 5.64 -8.33 -17.79
C ALA A 40 4.79 -8.93 -16.67
N LEU A 41 4.80 -8.30 -15.49
CA LEU A 41 4.06 -8.76 -14.32
C LEU A 41 2.55 -8.51 -14.46
N GLU A 42 2.12 -7.38 -15.02
CA GLU A 42 0.71 -7.14 -15.35
C GLU A 42 0.20 -8.17 -16.37
N ARG A 43 0.95 -8.41 -17.43
CA ARG A 43 0.59 -9.45 -18.42
C ARG A 43 0.50 -10.83 -17.80
N LYS A 44 1.40 -11.17 -16.87
CA LYS A 44 1.38 -12.43 -16.14
C LYS A 44 0.17 -12.53 -15.19
N ALA A 45 -0.17 -11.46 -14.50
CA ALA A 45 -1.26 -11.43 -13.52
C ALA A 45 -2.64 -11.34 -14.18
N HIS A 46 -2.78 -10.56 -15.28
CA HIS A 46 -4.06 -10.16 -15.85
C HIS A 46 -4.25 -10.58 -17.33
N GLY A 47 -3.25 -11.23 -17.96
CA GLY A 47 -3.28 -11.56 -19.39
C GLY A 47 -3.03 -10.39 -20.32
N ARG A 48 -2.99 -9.15 -19.82
CA ARG A 48 -2.73 -7.91 -20.56
C ARG A 48 -1.99 -6.88 -19.72
N THR A 49 -1.50 -5.86 -20.36
CA THR A 49 -0.98 -4.66 -19.70
C THR A 49 -2.06 -3.58 -19.63
N ARG A 50 -1.87 -2.58 -18.75
CA ARG A 50 -2.72 -1.38 -18.70
C ARG A 50 -2.67 -0.62 -20.02
N ASP A 51 -3.79 0.02 -20.37
CA ASP A 51 -3.87 0.96 -21.47
C ASP A 51 -3.47 2.36 -20.99
N LEU A 52 -2.31 2.84 -21.47
CA LEU A 52 -1.82 4.16 -21.09
C LEU A 52 -2.64 5.31 -21.69
N SER A 53 -3.53 5.05 -22.65
CA SER A 53 -4.45 6.07 -23.20
C SER A 53 -5.72 6.22 -22.36
N ASN A 54 -6.08 5.20 -21.59
CA ASN A 54 -7.19 5.24 -20.64
C ASN A 54 -6.71 5.88 -19.33
N GLU A 55 -7.33 6.99 -18.94
CA GLU A 55 -6.93 7.75 -17.74
C GLU A 55 -7.06 6.91 -16.45
N ASP A 56 -8.07 6.07 -16.32
CA ASP A 56 -8.22 5.22 -15.13
C ASP A 56 -7.16 4.13 -15.09
N GLU A 57 -6.88 3.46 -16.20
CA GLU A 57 -5.82 2.45 -16.23
C GLU A 57 -4.42 3.05 -16.10
N LEU A 58 -4.20 4.26 -16.63
CA LEU A 58 -2.93 4.97 -16.43
C LEU A 58 -2.59 5.12 -14.95
N TYR A 59 -3.59 5.49 -14.13
CA TYR A 59 -3.41 5.71 -12.70
C TYR A 59 -3.58 4.43 -11.86
N PHE A 60 -4.59 3.64 -12.16
CA PHE A 60 -5.03 2.55 -11.29
C PHE A 60 -4.63 1.16 -11.78
N GLY A 61 -3.98 1.05 -12.94
CA GLY A 61 -3.59 -0.22 -13.55
C GLY A 61 -4.77 -0.95 -14.18
N VAL A 62 -4.53 -2.16 -14.67
CA VAL A 62 -5.58 -3.01 -15.25
C VAL A 62 -6.75 -3.14 -14.28
N SER A 63 -7.97 -2.88 -14.75
CA SER A 63 -9.17 -3.02 -13.94
C SER A 63 -10.36 -3.47 -14.79
N GLU A 64 -11.17 -4.38 -14.25
CA GLU A 64 -12.45 -4.79 -14.81
C GLU A 64 -13.59 -4.02 -14.14
N ARG A 65 -13.46 -3.75 -12.84
CA ARG A 65 -14.49 -3.08 -12.03
C ARG A 65 -13.86 -2.31 -10.88
N MET A 66 -14.35 -1.08 -10.65
CA MET A 66 -13.97 -0.25 -9.49
C MET A 66 -15.24 0.28 -8.80
N PHE A 67 -15.29 0.21 -7.48
CA PHE A 67 -16.41 0.68 -6.67
C PHE A 67 -15.98 0.88 -5.22
N CYS A 68 -16.82 1.56 -4.44
CA CYS A 68 -16.66 1.64 -3.00
C CYS A 68 -17.56 0.64 -2.30
N ALA A 69 -17.07 0.04 -1.23
CA ALA A 69 -17.83 -0.91 -0.43
C ALA A 69 -17.54 -0.76 1.07
N GLN A 70 -18.48 -1.27 1.88
CA GLN A 70 -18.33 -1.49 3.32
C GLN A 70 -19.10 -2.75 3.70
N LEU A 71 -18.63 -3.47 4.72
CA LEU A 71 -19.40 -4.59 5.26
C LEU A 71 -20.69 -4.07 5.93
N GLN A 72 -21.77 -4.80 5.76
CA GLN A 72 -23.04 -4.54 6.46
C GLN A 72 -22.90 -4.74 7.96
N GLN A 73 -22.05 -5.69 8.37
CA GLN A 73 -21.69 -5.97 9.76
C GLN A 73 -20.17 -5.83 9.90
N PRO A 74 -19.68 -4.71 10.45
CA PRO A 74 -18.25 -4.48 10.64
C PRO A 74 -17.62 -5.52 11.56
N VAL A 75 -16.38 -5.92 11.22
CA VAL A 75 -15.57 -6.80 12.06
C VAL A 75 -14.99 -5.98 13.23
N GLU A 76 -15.28 -6.40 14.45
CA GLU A 76 -14.78 -5.73 15.65
C GLU A 76 -13.24 -5.66 15.66
N GLY A 77 -12.73 -4.47 15.98
CA GLY A 77 -11.28 -4.21 16.06
C GLY A 77 -10.55 -4.20 14.71
N ALA A 78 -11.24 -4.40 13.58
CA ALA A 78 -10.62 -4.26 12.28
C ALA A 78 -10.52 -2.80 11.84
N GLN A 79 -9.64 -2.55 10.89
CA GLN A 79 -9.54 -1.27 10.20
C GLN A 79 -10.76 -1.10 9.27
N TRP A 80 -11.37 0.09 9.26
CA TRP A 80 -12.64 0.37 8.56
C TRP A 80 -13.72 -0.63 8.97
N THR A 81 -14.34 -1.30 7.99
CA THR A 81 -15.34 -2.33 8.27
C THR A 81 -14.78 -3.75 8.27
N GLY A 82 -13.49 -3.94 7.85
CA GLY A 82 -12.81 -5.23 7.93
C GLY A 82 -12.95 -6.13 6.70
N ILE A 83 -13.20 -5.58 5.50
CA ILE A 83 -13.34 -6.37 4.25
C ILE A 83 -12.13 -7.28 4.03
N VAL A 84 -10.89 -6.78 4.21
CA VAL A 84 -9.66 -7.57 4.02
C VAL A 84 -9.63 -8.79 4.95
N SER A 85 -9.94 -8.59 6.23
CA SER A 85 -10.00 -9.69 7.21
C SER A 85 -11.10 -10.70 6.87
N THR A 86 -12.28 -10.21 6.47
CA THR A 86 -13.40 -11.07 6.08
C THR A 86 -13.07 -11.92 4.85
N LEU A 87 -12.44 -11.32 3.83
CA LEU A 87 -11.97 -12.07 2.65
C LEU A 87 -11.04 -13.21 3.02
N GLY A 88 -10.03 -12.96 3.87
CA GLY A 88 -9.13 -14.01 4.34
C GLY A 88 -9.86 -15.11 5.12
N VAL A 89 -10.77 -14.75 6.02
CA VAL A 89 -11.60 -15.70 6.78
C VAL A 89 -12.49 -16.53 5.86
N ARG A 90 -13.22 -15.89 4.93
CA ARG A 90 -14.12 -16.59 3.99
C ARG A 90 -13.36 -17.50 3.04
N ALA A 91 -12.18 -17.09 2.57
CA ALA A 91 -11.34 -17.90 1.70
C ALA A 91 -10.95 -19.25 2.35
N LEU A 92 -10.66 -19.27 3.67
CA LEU A 92 -10.42 -20.50 4.43
C LEU A 92 -11.72 -21.28 4.68
N GLN A 93 -12.78 -20.62 5.15
CA GLN A 93 -14.05 -21.28 5.51
C GLN A 93 -14.69 -21.96 4.31
N GLN A 94 -14.66 -21.32 3.13
CA GLN A 94 -15.21 -21.86 1.89
C GLN A 94 -14.22 -22.76 1.13
N LYS A 95 -13.04 -23.01 1.74
CA LYS A 95 -12.00 -23.86 1.16
C LYS A 95 -11.51 -23.41 -0.22
N LEU A 96 -11.56 -22.12 -0.49
CA LEU A 96 -10.95 -21.56 -1.69
C LEU A 96 -9.42 -21.69 -1.62
N VAL A 97 -8.86 -21.54 -0.42
CA VAL A 97 -7.43 -21.67 -0.15
C VAL A 97 -7.16 -22.56 1.06
N ASP A 98 -5.94 -23.08 1.16
CA ASP A 98 -5.47 -23.91 2.27
C ASP A 98 -4.82 -23.08 3.38
N ALA A 99 -4.32 -21.88 3.00
CA ALA A 99 -3.72 -20.92 3.91
C ALA A 99 -3.84 -19.48 3.39
N VAL A 100 -3.69 -18.53 4.31
CA VAL A 100 -3.60 -17.08 4.03
C VAL A 100 -2.25 -16.58 4.56
N LEU A 101 -1.40 -16.03 3.68
CA LEU A 101 -0.25 -15.25 4.08
C LEU A 101 -0.74 -13.88 4.51
N CYS A 102 -0.60 -13.57 5.78
CA CYS A 102 -0.97 -12.28 6.37
C CYS A 102 0.02 -11.87 7.45
N VAL A 103 -0.15 -10.68 8.03
CA VAL A 103 0.81 -10.12 8.98
C VAL A 103 0.13 -9.87 10.32
N GLN A 104 0.48 -10.66 11.32
CA GLN A 104 0.10 -10.44 12.71
C GLN A 104 1.02 -9.39 13.36
N GLN A 105 0.65 -8.92 14.52
CA GLN A 105 1.51 -8.09 15.36
C GLN A 105 2.35 -8.96 16.29
N SER A 106 3.57 -8.51 16.60
CA SER A 106 4.34 -9.13 17.70
C SER A 106 3.61 -8.94 19.03
N PRO A 107 3.66 -9.96 19.92
CA PRO A 107 3.13 -9.80 21.28
C PRO A 107 3.78 -8.64 22.06
N GLU A 108 5.01 -8.30 21.73
CA GLU A 108 5.82 -7.30 22.44
C GLU A 108 5.61 -5.88 21.90
N ASP A 109 5.27 -5.76 20.61
CA ASP A 109 5.10 -4.47 19.94
C ASP A 109 4.04 -4.57 18.83
N ARG A 110 2.91 -3.86 19.01
CA ARG A 110 1.78 -3.84 18.07
C ARG A 110 2.13 -3.38 16.64
N PHE A 111 3.21 -2.64 16.48
CA PHE A 111 3.68 -2.16 15.18
C PHE A 111 4.80 -3.01 14.58
N SER A 112 5.28 -4.00 15.32
CA SER A 112 6.26 -4.97 14.81
C SER A 112 5.55 -6.07 14.03
N PRO A 113 5.79 -6.17 12.70
CA PRO A 113 5.10 -7.12 11.86
C PRO A 113 5.62 -8.55 12.09
N MET A 114 4.70 -9.50 12.13
CA MET A 114 5.00 -10.93 12.21
C MET A 114 4.26 -11.66 11.07
N PRO A 115 4.91 -11.93 9.94
CA PRO A 115 4.29 -12.66 8.83
C PRO A 115 3.98 -14.11 9.23
N VAL A 116 2.81 -14.58 8.82
CA VAL A 116 2.34 -15.95 9.11
C VAL A 116 1.63 -16.56 7.91
N LEU A 117 1.64 -17.89 7.84
CA LEU A 117 0.74 -18.69 7.00
C LEU A 117 -0.45 -19.16 7.86
N ALA A 118 -1.46 -18.31 7.95
CA ALA A 118 -2.66 -18.56 8.72
C ALA A 118 -3.49 -19.69 8.07
N ARG A 119 -3.91 -20.68 8.88
CA ARG A 119 -4.70 -21.82 8.46
C ARG A 119 -6.11 -21.83 9.08
N THR A 120 -6.34 -20.94 10.02
CA THR A 120 -7.62 -20.82 10.72
C THR A 120 -8.17 -19.40 10.63
N PRO A 121 -9.49 -19.21 10.70
CA PRO A 121 -10.12 -17.90 10.79
C PRO A 121 -9.54 -17.03 11.91
N ASP A 122 -9.27 -17.60 13.08
CA ASP A 122 -8.75 -16.86 14.24
C ASP A 122 -7.34 -16.32 13.98
N GLU A 123 -6.49 -17.09 13.32
CA GLU A 123 -5.15 -16.64 12.93
C GLU A 123 -5.21 -15.47 11.91
N VAL A 124 -6.19 -15.47 10.99
CA VAL A 124 -6.43 -14.36 10.08
C VAL A 124 -6.93 -13.13 10.84
N LEU A 125 -7.87 -13.32 11.78
CA LEU A 125 -8.39 -12.24 12.61
C LEU A 125 -7.32 -11.64 13.53
N ALA A 126 -6.34 -12.41 13.97
CA ALA A 126 -5.18 -11.90 14.72
C ALA A 126 -4.29 -10.96 13.88
N ALA A 127 -4.39 -11.02 12.54
CA ALA A 127 -3.70 -10.13 11.62
C ALA A 127 -4.42 -8.80 11.33
N ARG A 128 -5.54 -8.53 12.00
CA ARG A 128 -6.30 -7.26 11.85
C ARG A 128 -5.40 -6.04 12.07
N VAL A 129 -5.79 -4.92 11.46
CA VAL A 129 -5.13 -3.61 11.51
C VAL A 129 -3.78 -3.61 10.80
N ASN A 130 -3.43 -2.51 10.16
CA ASN A 130 -2.16 -2.34 9.47
C ASN A 130 -0.97 -2.25 10.44
N LYS A 131 0.20 -2.68 9.97
CA LYS A 131 1.50 -2.50 10.62
C LYS A 131 2.33 -1.64 9.66
N PRO A 132 2.36 -0.31 9.85
CA PRO A 132 2.90 0.64 8.86
C PRO A 132 4.43 0.70 8.88
N THR A 133 5.10 -0.44 9.05
CA THR A 133 6.54 -0.61 9.00
C THR A 133 6.92 -1.62 7.93
N LEU A 134 8.19 -1.62 7.51
CA LEU A 134 8.70 -2.66 6.60
C LEU A 134 8.49 -4.05 7.20
N SER A 135 8.11 -5.01 6.36
CA SER A 135 7.77 -6.38 6.78
C SER A 135 8.24 -7.40 5.75
N ASN A 136 8.96 -8.41 6.22
CA ASN A 136 9.53 -9.48 5.42
C ASN A 136 8.53 -10.60 5.08
N ASN A 137 7.33 -10.23 4.61
CA ASN A 137 6.21 -11.13 4.39
C ASN A 137 6.56 -12.39 3.60
N LEU A 138 7.37 -12.27 2.56
CA LEU A 138 7.70 -13.40 1.69
C LEU A 138 8.71 -14.38 2.29
N SER A 139 9.30 -14.07 3.46
CA SER A 139 10.19 -15.02 4.14
C SER A 139 9.47 -16.31 4.57
N VAL A 140 8.17 -16.21 4.90
CA VAL A 140 7.38 -17.39 5.31
C VAL A 140 7.08 -18.36 4.16
N LEU A 141 7.31 -17.95 2.90
CA LEU A 141 7.22 -18.86 1.76
C LEU A 141 8.20 -20.04 1.90
N GLU A 142 9.31 -19.86 2.64
CA GLU A 142 10.25 -20.95 2.95
C GLU A 142 9.56 -22.18 3.56
N GLN A 143 8.41 -22.00 4.20
CA GLN A 143 7.63 -23.07 4.80
C GLN A 143 6.75 -23.85 3.80
N LEU A 144 6.52 -23.31 2.57
CA LEU A 144 5.57 -23.90 1.62
C LEU A 144 5.87 -25.36 1.23
N PRO A 145 7.10 -25.74 0.87
CA PRO A 145 7.37 -27.07 0.34
C PRO A 145 6.96 -28.23 1.27
N ASP A 146 7.11 -28.02 2.58
CA ASP A 146 6.84 -29.04 3.59
C ASP A 146 5.48 -28.86 4.28
N SER A 147 4.69 -27.88 3.82
CA SER A 147 3.46 -27.46 4.48
C SER A 147 2.20 -28.20 4.02
N GLY A 148 2.23 -28.82 2.85
CA GLY A 148 1.05 -29.38 2.18
C GLY A 148 0.10 -28.34 1.59
N ILE A 149 0.46 -27.04 1.63
CA ILE A 149 -0.34 -25.95 1.04
C ILE A 149 -0.23 -26.02 -0.47
N LYS A 150 -1.37 -26.06 -1.16
CA LYS A 150 -1.49 -26.07 -2.61
C LYS A 150 -2.18 -24.81 -3.14
N ARG A 151 -3.07 -24.23 -2.34
CA ARG A 151 -3.83 -23.03 -2.70
C ARG A 151 -3.58 -21.97 -1.64
N LEU A 152 -3.05 -20.83 -2.05
CA LEU A 152 -2.60 -19.77 -1.16
C LEU A 152 -3.25 -18.43 -1.52
N LEU A 153 -3.79 -17.74 -0.51
CA LEU A 153 -4.09 -16.32 -0.59
C LEU A 153 -2.95 -15.52 0.04
N VAL A 154 -2.42 -14.55 -0.68
CA VAL A 154 -1.42 -13.61 -0.15
C VAL A 154 -2.04 -12.23 0.01
N ILE A 155 -2.00 -11.67 1.22
CA ILE A 155 -2.37 -10.30 1.52
C ILE A 155 -1.09 -9.48 1.64
N GLY A 156 -0.91 -8.49 0.74
CA GLY A 156 0.35 -7.76 0.69
C GLY A 156 0.27 -6.42 -0.02
N VAL A 157 1.40 -5.73 -0.03
CA VAL A 157 1.59 -4.43 -0.71
C VAL A 157 2.36 -4.62 -2.04
N GLY A 158 2.36 -3.60 -2.89
CA GLY A 158 2.83 -3.69 -4.27
C GLY A 158 4.22 -4.30 -4.46
N CYS A 159 5.23 -3.89 -3.69
CA CYS A 159 6.58 -4.42 -3.82
C CYS A 159 6.67 -5.92 -3.47
N GLN A 160 5.87 -6.39 -2.52
CA GLN A 160 5.76 -7.82 -2.17
C GLN A 160 5.02 -8.57 -3.27
N THR A 161 3.93 -8.01 -3.78
CA THR A 161 3.15 -8.62 -4.86
C THR A 161 3.98 -8.78 -6.13
N GLN A 162 4.76 -7.78 -6.53
CA GLN A 162 5.65 -7.87 -7.68
C GLN A 162 6.68 -8.99 -7.53
N ALA A 163 7.35 -9.04 -6.37
CA ALA A 163 8.32 -10.09 -6.07
C ALA A 163 7.67 -11.49 -6.08
N LEU A 164 6.47 -11.63 -5.50
CA LEU A 164 5.70 -12.86 -5.48
C LEU A 164 5.32 -13.31 -6.90
N ARG A 165 4.77 -12.40 -7.73
CA ARG A 165 4.37 -12.70 -9.11
C ARG A 165 5.55 -13.16 -9.96
N ALA A 166 6.73 -12.57 -9.76
CA ALA A 166 7.92 -12.98 -10.50
C ALA A 166 8.35 -14.43 -10.23
N VAL A 167 8.10 -14.95 -9.02
CA VAL A 167 8.48 -16.31 -8.62
C VAL A 167 7.30 -17.28 -8.57
N GLN A 168 6.07 -16.86 -8.84
CA GLN A 168 4.86 -17.65 -8.59
C GLN A 168 4.89 -19.06 -9.21
N ASP A 169 5.44 -19.21 -10.42
CA ASP A 169 5.48 -20.51 -11.11
C ASP A 169 6.46 -21.49 -10.44
N SER A 170 7.36 -20.99 -9.60
CA SER A 170 8.35 -21.78 -8.87
C SER A 170 7.90 -22.16 -7.47
N LEU A 171 6.72 -21.68 -7.02
CA LEU A 171 6.24 -21.95 -5.66
C LEU A 171 5.62 -23.33 -5.49
N GLY A 172 5.32 -24.04 -6.56
CA GLY A 172 4.68 -25.38 -6.51
C GLY A 172 3.22 -25.33 -6.04
N LEU A 173 2.57 -24.17 -6.17
CA LEU A 173 1.15 -23.98 -5.86
C LEU A 173 0.28 -24.36 -7.07
N GLU A 174 -0.90 -24.90 -6.79
CA GLU A 174 -1.95 -25.13 -7.79
C GLU A 174 -2.71 -23.82 -8.06
N GLU A 175 -3.00 -23.04 -7.00
CA GLU A 175 -3.65 -21.75 -7.10
C GLU A 175 -2.99 -20.69 -6.20
N LEU A 176 -2.83 -19.50 -6.75
CA LEU A 176 -2.36 -18.32 -6.04
C LEU A 176 -3.32 -17.17 -6.24
N TYR A 177 -3.90 -16.69 -5.13
CA TYR A 177 -4.70 -15.48 -5.06
C TYR A 177 -3.92 -14.38 -4.39
N VAL A 178 -4.04 -13.15 -4.89
CA VAL A 178 -3.37 -11.98 -4.31
C VAL A 178 -4.38 -10.89 -4.01
N LEU A 179 -4.56 -10.62 -2.73
CA LEU A 179 -5.32 -9.50 -2.21
C LEU A 179 -4.37 -8.35 -1.92
N GLY A 180 -4.43 -7.32 -2.73
CA GLY A 180 -3.56 -6.16 -2.65
C GLY A 180 -4.13 -5.06 -1.76
N MET A 181 -3.23 -4.39 -1.04
CA MET A 181 -3.53 -3.15 -0.35
C MET A 181 -2.78 -2.00 -1.04
N PRO A 182 -3.43 -0.86 -1.33
CA PRO A 182 -2.72 0.34 -1.75
C PRO A 182 -1.70 0.75 -0.69
N CYS A 183 -0.53 1.19 -1.14
CA CYS A 183 0.55 1.54 -0.23
C CYS A 183 1.25 2.81 -0.72
N VAL A 184 1.21 3.85 0.08
CA VAL A 184 1.93 5.10 -0.20
C VAL A 184 3.38 4.95 0.18
N ASP A 185 3.63 4.66 1.46
CA ASP A 185 4.95 4.54 2.05
C ASP A 185 4.91 3.60 3.26
N ASN A 186 6.09 3.08 3.59
CA ASN A 186 6.37 2.46 4.88
C ASN A 186 7.59 3.14 5.52
N VAL A 187 7.74 2.93 6.80
CA VAL A 187 8.81 3.53 7.60
C VAL A 187 9.58 2.44 8.35
N SER A 188 10.77 2.79 8.85
CA SER A 188 11.42 1.96 9.88
C SER A 188 10.64 2.03 11.20
N ARG A 189 10.95 1.15 12.14
CA ARG A 189 10.33 1.20 13.49
C ARG A 189 10.64 2.51 14.20
N GLU A 190 11.87 3.01 14.07
CA GLU A 190 12.32 4.29 14.60
C GLU A 190 11.64 5.46 13.90
N GLY A 191 11.50 5.38 12.57
CA GLY A 191 10.77 6.37 11.78
C GLY A 191 9.31 6.47 12.20
N LEU A 192 8.65 5.35 12.47
CA LEU A 192 7.29 5.32 12.99
C LEU A 192 7.20 5.99 14.36
N GLN A 193 8.12 5.70 15.24
CA GLN A 193 8.16 6.33 16.57
C GLN A 193 8.31 7.85 16.43
N THR A 194 9.26 8.32 15.63
CA THR A 194 9.45 9.75 15.33
C THR A 194 8.19 10.40 14.80
N PHE A 195 7.48 9.72 13.87
CA PHE A 195 6.22 10.21 13.32
C PHE A 195 5.14 10.34 14.39
N LEU A 196 4.93 9.31 15.20
CA LEU A 196 3.91 9.30 16.25
C LEU A 196 4.19 10.38 17.31
N GLU A 197 5.42 10.45 17.81
CA GLU A 197 5.85 11.44 18.83
C GLU A 197 5.77 12.90 18.33
N SER A 198 6.01 13.13 17.04
CA SER A 198 5.92 14.48 16.47
C SER A 198 4.50 14.90 16.10
N THR A 199 3.55 13.97 16.02
CA THR A 199 2.23 14.21 15.41
C THR A 199 1.08 14.00 16.40
N SER A 200 1.08 12.91 17.17
CA SER A 200 0.03 12.60 18.14
C SER A 200 0.31 13.19 19.51
N ARG A 201 -0.74 13.55 20.26
CA ARG A 201 -0.65 14.00 21.66
C ARG A 201 -0.37 12.87 22.64
N SER A 202 -0.74 11.64 22.26
CA SER A 202 -0.60 10.44 23.09
C SER A 202 -0.07 9.27 22.22
N PRO A 203 1.18 9.38 21.75
CA PRO A 203 1.75 8.43 20.77
C PRO A 203 1.75 6.99 21.27
N GLU A 204 1.89 6.77 22.58
CA GLU A 204 1.93 5.48 23.24
C GLU A 204 0.60 4.71 23.19
N THR A 205 -0.51 5.42 23.03
CA THR A 205 -1.85 4.82 22.98
C THR A 205 -2.38 4.62 21.55
N VAL A 206 -1.70 5.16 20.54
CA VAL A 206 -2.10 4.99 19.14
C VAL A 206 -2.09 3.53 18.75
N VAL A 207 -3.20 3.00 18.25
CA VAL A 207 -3.32 1.62 17.74
C VAL A 207 -3.27 1.56 16.22
N HIS A 208 -3.78 2.57 15.52
CA HIS A 208 -3.57 2.76 14.09
C HIS A 208 -3.84 4.22 13.68
N TYR A 209 -3.46 4.56 12.46
CA TYR A 209 -3.73 5.87 11.88
C TYR A 209 -3.98 5.78 10.38
N GLU A 210 -4.60 6.83 9.83
CA GLU A 210 -4.99 6.92 8.43
C GLU A 210 -4.90 8.34 7.89
N PHE A 211 -4.37 8.45 6.67
CA PHE A 211 -4.35 9.68 5.89
C PHE A 211 -5.61 9.75 5.01
N MET A 212 -6.47 10.75 5.23
CA MET A 212 -7.79 10.80 4.62
C MET A 212 -7.95 11.92 3.60
N GLN A 213 -8.98 11.80 2.73
CA GLN A 213 -9.31 12.83 1.73
C GLN A 213 -9.85 14.15 2.32
N ASP A 214 -10.06 14.21 3.62
CA ASP A 214 -10.31 15.46 4.36
C ASP A 214 -9.01 16.23 4.68
N PHE A 215 -7.86 15.72 4.17
CA PHE A 215 -6.53 16.26 4.40
C PHE A 215 -6.13 16.26 5.88
N ARG A 216 -6.60 15.24 6.61
CA ARG A 216 -6.25 14.99 8.01
C ARG A 216 -5.71 13.59 8.20
N ILE A 217 -4.88 13.44 9.23
CA ILE A 217 -4.50 12.15 9.77
C ILE A 217 -5.48 11.85 10.91
N HIS A 218 -6.08 10.69 10.85
CA HIS A 218 -6.97 10.18 11.89
C HIS A 218 -6.22 9.13 12.70
N PHE A 219 -5.96 9.41 13.97
CA PHE A 219 -5.40 8.45 14.91
C PHE A 219 -6.53 7.81 15.71
N ARG A 220 -6.42 6.52 15.93
CA ARG A 220 -7.27 5.78 16.87
C ARG A 220 -6.43 5.31 18.04
N HIS A 221 -6.90 5.52 19.25
CA HIS A 221 -6.25 5.17 20.49
C HIS A 221 -6.81 3.87 21.09
N SER A 222 -6.06 3.24 22.00
CA SER A 222 -6.42 1.97 22.64
C SER A 222 -7.68 2.05 23.50
N ASP A 223 -8.05 3.24 23.99
CA ASP A 223 -9.28 3.51 24.71
C ASP A 223 -10.51 3.74 23.79
N GLY A 224 -10.33 3.63 22.46
CA GLY A 224 -11.35 3.87 21.45
C GLY A 224 -11.52 5.32 21.04
N SER A 225 -10.83 6.28 21.69
CA SER A 225 -10.85 7.68 21.29
C SER A 225 -10.17 7.92 19.94
N THR A 226 -10.48 9.04 19.31
CA THR A 226 -9.90 9.46 18.04
C THR A 226 -9.27 10.83 18.16
N GLU A 227 -8.11 11.00 17.53
CA GLU A 227 -7.42 12.28 17.35
C GLU A 227 -7.30 12.59 15.86
N THR A 228 -7.45 13.85 15.47
CA THR A 228 -7.21 14.28 14.07
C THR A 228 -6.19 15.39 14.02
N VAL A 229 -5.30 15.30 13.01
CA VAL A 229 -4.24 16.29 12.77
C VAL A 229 -4.28 16.69 11.29
N PRO A 230 -4.36 18.00 10.95
CA PRO A 230 -4.32 18.41 9.54
C PRO A 230 -2.94 18.16 8.93
N PHE A 231 -2.90 17.73 7.64
CA PHE A 231 -1.63 17.50 6.92
C PHE A 231 -0.70 18.72 6.95
N PHE A 232 -1.29 19.91 6.86
CA PHE A 232 -0.56 21.18 6.87
C PHE A 232 0.04 21.55 8.23
N GLY A 233 -0.30 20.81 9.28
CA GLY A 233 0.26 20.96 10.63
C GLY A 233 1.42 20.01 10.92
N LEU A 234 1.80 19.15 9.99
CA LEU A 234 2.91 18.22 10.15
C LEU A 234 4.25 18.95 10.25
N ASP A 235 5.12 18.44 11.12
CA ASP A 235 6.51 18.91 11.27
C ASP A 235 7.39 18.29 10.18
N THR A 236 7.24 18.79 8.92
CA THR A 236 7.92 18.23 7.76
C THR A 236 9.45 18.14 7.92
N PRO A 237 10.16 19.07 8.57
CA PRO A 237 11.59 18.93 8.87
C PRO A 237 11.91 17.66 9.68
N LYS A 238 11.12 17.35 10.70
CA LYS A 238 11.32 16.13 11.51
C LYS A 238 10.95 14.84 10.78
N LEU A 239 10.04 14.94 9.82
CA LEU A 239 9.52 13.80 9.07
C LEU A 239 10.27 13.52 7.76
N LYS A 240 11.29 14.30 7.45
CA LYS A 240 12.03 14.23 6.18
C LYS A 240 12.62 12.85 5.92
N ASP A 241 13.17 12.23 6.95
CA ASP A 241 13.94 10.98 6.83
C ASP A 241 13.24 9.77 7.47
N VAL A 242 11.92 9.86 7.73
CA VAL A 242 11.20 8.74 8.34
C VAL A 242 10.81 7.65 7.32
N PHE A 243 10.69 8.00 6.05
CA PHE A 243 10.31 7.06 5.01
C PHE A 243 11.46 6.16 4.58
N ALA A 244 11.17 4.89 4.36
CA ALA A 244 12.17 3.97 3.84
C ALA A 244 12.63 4.40 2.43
N PRO A 245 13.95 4.39 2.12
CA PRO A 245 14.45 4.77 0.80
C PRO A 245 13.83 3.96 -0.35
N SER A 246 13.49 2.69 -0.11
CA SER A 246 12.73 1.87 -1.06
C SER A 246 11.38 2.48 -1.42
N CYS A 247 10.66 3.04 -0.45
CA CYS A 247 9.37 3.68 -0.68
C CYS A 247 9.52 4.98 -1.49
N LEU A 248 10.63 5.73 -1.26
CA LEU A 248 10.98 6.91 -2.04
C LEU A 248 11.44 6.61 -3.48
N SER A 249 11.56 5.34 -3.85
CA SER A 249 11.87 4.87 -5.21
C SER A 249 10.78 3.96 -5.80
N CYS A 250 9.65 3.81 -5.12
CA CYS A 250 8.54 2.94 -5.52
C CYS A 250 7.52 3.68 -6.40
N PHE A 251 7.00 2.97 -7.41
CA PHE A 251 5.95 3.48 -8.31
C PHE A 251 4.70 2.57 -8.33
N ASP A 252 4.54 1.69 -7.33
CA ASP A 252 3.37 0.83 -7.21
C ASP A 252 2.46 1.23 -6.03
N TYR A 253 1.84 2.38 -6.18
CA TYR A 253 0.89 2.89 -5.19
C TYR A 253 -0.36 2.00 -5.06
N VAL A 254 -0.85 1.47 -6.19
CA VAL A 254 -2.18 0.84 -6.31
C VAL A 254 -2.16 -0.68 -6.26
N ASN A 255 -0.98 -1.28 -6.02
CA ASN A 255 -0.79 -2.72 -6.06
C ASN A 255 -1.26 -3.32 -7.39
N ALA A 256 -0.60 -2.89 -8.47
CA ALA A 256 -1.04 -3.13 -9.84
C ALA A 256 -1.09 -4.61 -10.24
N CYS A 257 -0.34 -5.48 -9.57
CA CYS A 257 -0.23 -6.91 -9.88
C CYS A 257 -1.09 -7.81 -8.98
N ALA A 258 -1.95 -7.23 -8.10
CA ALA A 258 -2.91 -8.00 -7.30
C ALA A 258 -4.12 -8.44 -8.14
N ASP A 259 -4.86 -9.45 -7.70
CA ASP A 259 -6.10 -9.90 -8.33
C ASP A 259 -7.28 -9.03 -7.90
N LEU A 260 -7.39 -8.76 -6.60
CA LEU A 260 -8.34 -7.83 -5.99
C LEU A 260 -7.56 -6.84 -5.14
N VAL A 261 -7.89 -5.57 -5.23
CA VAL A 261 -7.34 -4.53 -4.34
C VAL A 261 -8.44 -4.01 -3.44
N VAL A 262 -8.14 -3.93 -2.14
CA VAL A 262 -9.03 -3.37 -1.12
C VAL A 262 -8.25 -2.39 -0.26
N GLY A 263 -8.73 -1.16 -0.18
CA GLY A 263 -8.07 -0.16 0.65
C GLY A 263 -8.73 1.20 0.59
N TYR A 264 -8.01 2.21 1.05
CA TYR A 264 -8.44 3.57 0.96
C TYR A 264 -7.73 4.31 -0.18
N MET A 265 -8.51 4.79 -1.13
CA MET A 265 -8.03 5.58 -2.27
C MET A 265 -9.03 6.69 -2.59
N GLY A 266 -9.33 7.52 -1.58
CA GLY A 266 -10.34 8.56 -1.69
C GLY A 266 -11.77 8.07 -1.56
N ALA A 267 -11.99 6.87 -1.01
CA ALA A 267 -13.33 6.44 -0.61
C ALA A 267 -13.89 7.35 0.52
N PRO A 268 -15.21 7.46 0.69
CA PRO A 268 -15.79 8.16 1.84
C PRO A 268 -15.36 7.52 3.16
N PHE A 269 -15.49 8.26 4.26
CA PHE A 269 -15.17 7.74 5.59
C PHE A 269 -15.92 6.43 5.88
N GLN A 270 -15.23 5.43 6.41
CA GLN A 270 -15.70 4.06 6.65
C GLN A 270 -16.00 3.22 5.39
N TRP A 271 -15.77 3.74 4.20
CA TRP A 271 -15.85 2.97 2.96
C TRP A 271 -14.45 2.59 2.49
N GLN A 272 -14.36 1.49 1.78
CA GLN A 272 -13.14 1.03 1.14
C GLN A 272 -13.32 1.06 -0.39
N TRP A 273 -12.26 1.37 -1.09
CA TRP A 273 -12.18 1.30 -2.54
C TRP A 273 -11.74 -0.09 -2.94
N LEU A 274 -12.50 -0.71 -3.86
CA LEU A 274 -12.24 -2.03 -4.40
C LEU A 274 -11.93 -1.93 -5.88
N VAL A 275 -10.91 -2.69 -6.32
CA VAL A 275 -10.56 -2.87 -7.73
C VAL A 275 -10.45 -4.35 -8.03
N VAL A 276 -11.39 -4.86 -8.81
CA VAL A 276 -11.35 -6.20 -9.39
C VAL A 276 -10.52 -6.12 -10.67
N ARG A 277 -9.46 -6.92 -10.78
CA ARG A 277 -8.52 -6.82 -11.90
C ARG A 277 -8.60 -8.00 -12.87
N ASN A 278 -9.09 -9.14 -12.43
CA ASN A 278 -9.17 -10.36 -13.20
C ASN A 278 -10.15 -11.36 -12.56
N GLN A 279 -10.31 -12.52 -13.18
CA GLN A 279 -11.22 -13.57 -12.71
C GLN A 279 -10.93 -14.04 -11.27
N ARG A 280 -9.63 -14.13 -10.84
CA ARG A 280 -9.30 -14.49 -9.45
C ARG A 280 -9.75 -13.41 -8.48
N GLY A 281 -9.65 -12.15 -8.88
CA GLY A 281 -10.18 -11.03 -8.11
C GLY A 281 -11.69 -11.09 -7.96
N GLN A 282 -12.42 -11.51 -9.01
CA GLN A 282 -13.87 -11.73 -8.92
C GLN A 282 -14.21 -12.89 -7.99
N GLN A 283 -13.50 -14.03 -8.08
CA GLN A 283 -13.68 -15.17 -7.17
C GLN A 283 -13.47 -14.78 -5.69
N LEU A 284 -12.49 -13.91 -5.40
CA LEU A 284 -12.33 -13.37 -4.05
C LEU A 284 -13.51 -12.47 -3.64
N LEU A 285 -13.98 -11.61 -4.54
CA LEU A 285 -15.11 -10.72 -4.25
C LEU A 285 -16.39 -11.53 -3.99
N ASP A 286 -16.66 -12.59 -4.76
CA ASP A 286 -17.85 -13.45 -4.64
C ASP A 286 -17.97 -14.04 -3.22
N LEU A 287 -16.85 -14.25 -2.50
CA LEU A 287 -16.85 -14.73 -1.11
C LEU A 287 -17.61 -13.83 -0.14
N VAL A 288 -17.70 -12.55 -0.45
CA VAL A 288 -18.21 -11.53 0.47
C VAL A 288 -19.24 -10.58 -0.16
N GLU A 289 -19.49 -10.66 -1.47
CA GLU A 289 -20.31 -9.67 -2.20
C GLU A 289 -21.71 -9.50 -1.59
N ALA A 290 -22.33 -10.59 -1.14
CA ALA A 290 -23.64 -10.54 -0.47
C ALA A 290 -23.63 -9.83 0.90
N GLU A 291 -22.46 -9.70 1.52
CA GLU A 291 -22.28 -9.03 2.82
C GLU A 291 -21.92 -7.55 2.65
N LEU A 292 -21.72 -7.06 1.41
CA LEU A 292 -21.29 -5.70 1.12
C LEU A 292 -22.49 -4.75 0.88
N LYS A 293 -22.36 -3.53 1.39
CA LYS A 293 -23.01 -2.36 0.81
C LYS A 293 -22.06 -1.75 -0.20
N THR A 294 -22.56 -1.43 -1.39
CA THR A 294 -21.73 -0.89 -2.48
C THR A 294 -22.27 0.45 -2.95
N GLN A 295 -21.36 1.29 -3.47
CA GLN A 295 -21.71 2.52 -4.17
C GLN A 295 -20.66 2.82 -5.26
N PRO A 296 -21.04 3.58 -6.31
CA PRO A 296 -20.08 4.01 -7.32
C PRO A 296 -18.94 4.82 -6.71
N VAL A 297 -17.76 4.78 -7.34
CA VAL A 297 -16.68 5.71 -7.01
C VAL A 297 -17.06 7.13 -7.41
N MET A 298 -16.78 8.08 -6.52
CA MET A 298 -16.94 9.49 -6.79
C MET A 298 -15.66 10.08 -7.40
N SER A 299 -15.79 11.16 -8.17
CA SER A 299 -14.66 11.90 -8.69
C SER A 299 -15.04 13.37 -8.82
N SER A 300 -14.38 14.26 -8.08
CA SER A 300 -14.65 15.70 -8.15
C SER A 300 -13.45 16.54 -7.71
N GLY A 301 -13.44 17.82 -8.10
CA GLY A 301 -12.37 18.77 -7.81
C GLY A 301 -11.27 18.74 -8.85
N GLN A 302 -10.21 19.53 -8.59
CA GLN A 302 -9.05 19.65 -9.48
C GLN A 302 -7.77 19.42 -8.67
N ARG A 303 -6.88 18.59 -9.17
CA ARG A 303 -5.65 18.22 -8.48
C ARG A 303 -4.38 18.90 -8.99
N ALA A 304 -4.33 19.21 -10.29
CA ALA A 304 -3.09 19.58 -10.96
C ALA A 304 -2.38 20.78 -10.31
N GLN A 305 -3.13 21.84 -9.97
CA GLN A 305 -2.57 23.01 -9.31
C GLN A 305 -2.06 22.68 -7.90
N ALA A 306 -2.80 21.89 -7.14
CA ALA A 306 -2.40 21.50 -5.78
C ALA A 306 -1.13 20.66 -5.80
N VAL A 307 -0.99 19.73 -6.74
CA VAL A 307 0.24 18.94 -6.93
C VAL A 307 1.41 19.84 -7.29
N GLN A 308 1.23 20.77 -8.27
CA GLN A 308 2.32 21.67 -8.66
C GLN A 308 2.75 22.57 -7.49
N GLN A 309 1.81 23.10 -6.70
CA GLN A 309 2.14 23.87 -5.49
C GLN A 309 2.91 23.03 -4.47
N GLY A 310 2.55 21.76 -4.30
CA GLY A 310 3.29 20.82 -3.45
C GLY A 310 4.73 20.59 -3.93
N ILE A 311 4.92 20.44 -5.25
CA ILE A 311 6.24 20.33 -5.87
C ILE A 311 7.06 21.60 -5.64
N ASP A 312 6.49 22.78 -5.87
CA ASP A 312 7.15 24.08 -5.72
C ASP A 312 7.50 24.39 -4.24
N ALA A 313 6.83 23.71 -3.32
CA ALA A 313 7.06 23.80 -1.88
C ALA A 313 7.96 22.69 -1.30
N TYR A 314 8.36 21.70 -2.10
CA TYR A 314 9.05 20.48 -1.66
C TYR A 314 10.30 20.76 -0.79
N ASP A 315 11.10 21.77 -1.18
CA ASP A 315 12.32 22.14 -0.46
C ASP A 315 12.08 23.19 0.65
N LYS A 316 10.84 23.69 0.77
CA LYS A 316 10.48 24.69 1.77
C LYS A 316 10.03 23.96 3.03
N ALA A 317 10.77 24.10 4.12
CA ALA A 317 10.37 23.65 5.45
C ALA A 317 9.15 24.47 5.93
N LEU A 318 7.98 24.15 5.41
CA LEU A 318 6.75 24.84 5.79
C LEU A 318 6.16 24.15 7.02
N ARG A 319 6.20 24.84 8.15
CA ARG A 319 5.43 24.49 9.33
C ARG A 319 4.42 25.58 9.58
N LEU A 320 3.16 25.30 9.32
CA LEU A 320 2.11 26.25 9.67
C LEU A 320 1.79 26.15 11.18
N PRO A 321 1.55 27.27 11.84
CA PRO A 321 0.95 27.25 13.18
C PRO A 321 -0.35 26.45 13.16
N ARG A 322 -0.61 25.70 14.22
CA ARG A 322 -1.75 24.74 14.26
C ARG A 322 -3.09 25.39 13.87
N TRP A 323 -3.36 26.59 14.38
CA TRP A 323 -4.60 27.29 14.05
C TRP A 323 -4.72 27.62 12.55
N LEU A 324 -3.60 27.97 11.89
CA LEU A 324 -3.60 28.27 10.46
C LEU A 324 -3.71 26.97 9.64
N ALA A 325 -3.05 25.89 10.08
CA ALA A 325 -3.19 24.58 9.48
C ALA A 325 -4.65 24.06 9.53
N GLU A 326 -5.36 24.31 10.62
CA GLU A 326 -6.80 24.00 10.74
C GLU A 326 -7.64 24.78 9.73
N VAL A 327 -7.43 26.10 9.58
CA VAL A 327 -8.14 26.94 8.62
C VAL A 327 -7.87 26.48 7.19
N VAL A 328 -6.59 26.25 6.83
CA VAL A 328 -6.20 25.75 5.52
C VAL A 328 -6.82 24.37 5.28
N GLY A 329 -6.78 23.48 6.26
CA GLY A 329 -7.40 22.15 6.19
C GLY A 329 -8.89 22.21 5.85
N VAL A 330 -9.65 23.09 6.51
CA VAL A 330 -11.10 23.30 6.26
C VAL A 330 -11.34 23.80 4.82
N VAL A 331 -10.54 24.75 4.34
CA VAL A 331 -10.66 25.28 2.97
C VAL A 331 -10.37 24.17 1.96
N VAL A 332 -9.24 23.46 2.11
CA VAL A 332 -8.85 22.40 1.18
C VAL A 332 -9.84 21.23 1.20
N GLN A 333 -10.39 20.90 2.37
CA GLN A 333 -11.45 19.90 2.47
C GLN A 333 -12.69 20.28 1.63
N ARG A 334 -13.01 21.56 1.49
CA ARG A 334 -14.19 22.01 0.73
C ARG A 334 -13.94 22.04 -0.79
N VAL A 335 -12.78 22.55 -1.21
CA VAL A 335 -12.47 22.82 -2.63
C VAL A 335 -11.52 21.82 -3.26
N GLY A 336 -10.83 21.03 -2.46
CA GLY A 336 -9.83 20.06 -2.92
C GLY A 336 -10.40 18.84 -3.65
N PRO A 337 -9.53 18.05 -4.26
CA PRO A 337 -9.93 16.83 -4.96
C PRO A 337 -10.57 15.82 -4.00
N LYS A 338 -11.57 15.08 -4.50
CA LYS A 338 -12.28 14.03 -3.77
C LYS A 338 -12.47 12.79 -4.61
N GLY A 339 -12.62 11.64 -3.94
CA GLY A 339 -12.80 10.38 -4.62
C GLY A 339 -11.60 10.01 -5.48
N LEU A 340 -11.81 9.60 -6.72
CA LEU A 340 -10.73 9.26 -7.64
C LEU A 340 -9.80 10.44 -7.96
N GLU A 341 -10.29 11.68 -7.92
CA GLU A 341 -9.40 12.85 -8.07
C GLU A 341 -8.44 13.00 -6.89
N TYR A 342 -8.87 12.67 -5.66
CA TYR A 342 -7.96 12.59 -4.51
C TYR A 342 -6.97 11.44 -4.66
N ALA A 343 -7.41 10.28 -5.13
CA ALA A 343 -6.52 9.16 -5.41
C ALA A 343 -5.44 9.54 -6.44
N ARG A 344 -5.84 10.19 -7.54
CA ARG A 344 -4.90 10.69 -8.55
C ARG A 344 -3.98 11.78 -7.99
N PHE A 345 -4.49 12.69 -7.15
CA PHE A 345 -3.68 13.67 -6.43
C PHE A 345 -2.59 13.00 -5.59
N SER A 346 -2.95 11.95 -4.85
CA SER A 346 -2.01 11.21 -4.03
C SER A 346 -0.94 10.50 -4.87
N ILE A 347 -1.33 9.89 -6.00
CA ILE A 347 -0.43 9.24 -6.94
C ILE A 347 0.52 10.25 -7.60
N ASP A 348 -0.01 11.38 -8.08
CA ASP A 348 0.79 12.45 -8.68
C ASP A 348 1.83 12.98 -7.70
N SER A 349 1.41 13.26 -6.47
CA SER A 349 2.28 13.76 -5.40
C SER A 349 3.37 12.74 -5.04
N HIS A 350 3.00 11.47 -4.94
CA HIS A 350 3.92 10.38 -4.64
C HIS A 350 4.95 10.18 -5.76
N PHE A 351 4.51 10.11 -7.03
CA PHE A 351 5.41 9.87 -8.15
C PHE A 351 6.34 11.06 -8.41
N THR A 352 5.84 12.28 -8.32
CA THR A 352 6.66 13.50 -8.51
C THR A 352 7.71 13.64 -7.40
N ARG A 353 7.36 13.34 -6.15
CA ARG A 353 8.30 13.27 -5.02
C ARG A 353 9.36 12.20 -5.28
N ASN A 354 8.96 10.99 -5.64
CA ASN A 354 9.88 9.87 -5.83
C ASN A 354 10.84 10.10 -7.01
N VAL A 355 10.37 10.65 -8.13
CA VAL A 355 11.26 11.04 -9.25
C VAL A 355 12.23 12.13 -8.80
N THR A 356 11.78 13.13 -8.04
CA THR A 356 12.64 14.20 -7.53
C THR A 356 13.70 13.64 -6.58
N TRP A 357 13.32 12.72 -5.70
CA TRP A 357 14.23 12.05 -4.78
C TRP A 357 15.27 11.19 -5.52
N LEU A 358 14.83 10.35 -6.48
CA LEU A 358 15.73 9.52 -7.29
C LEU A 358 16.72 10.37 -8.11
N ARG A 359 16.28 11.49 -8.68
CA ARG A 359 17.19 12.41 -9.41
C ARG A 359 18.32 12.93 -8.54
N ARG A 360 18.07 13.16 -7.24
CA ARG A 360 19.05 13.70 -6.29
C ARG A 360 19.98 12.64 -5.69
N HIS A 361 19.45 11.45 -5.42
CA HIS A 361 20.16 10.44 -4.64
C HIS A 361 20.64 9.24 -5.46
N HIS A 362 19.91 8.88 -6.52
CA HIS A 362 20.18 7.71 -7.35
C HIS A 362 19.87 7.99 -8.83
N PRO A 363 20.47 9.03 -9.45
CA PRO A 363 20.18 9.42 -10.84
C PRO A 363 20.45 8.29 -11.84
N GLU A 364 21.45 7.43 -11.57
CA GLU A 364 21.80 6.26 -12.37
C GLU A 364 20.70 5.21 -12.43
N LYS A 365 19.81 5.17 -11.44
CA LYS A 365 18.73 4.19 -11.36
C LYS A 365 17.43 4.66 -12.00
N LEU A 366 17.30 5.96 -12.26
CA LEU A 366 16.03 6.53 -12.72
C LEU A 366 15.48 5.84 -13.97
N ALA A 367 16.34 5.60 -14.97
CA ALA A 367 15.96 4.95 -16.21
C ALA A 367 15.48 3.50 -16.02
N GLN A 368 15.98 2.80 -15.00
CA GLN A 368 15.64 1.40 -14.71
C GLN A 368 14.39 1.27 -13.81
N HIS A 369 14.13 2.28 -12.97
CA HIS A 369 13.09 2.24 -11.95
C HIS A 369 11.78 2.91 -12.36
N LEU A 370 11.85 3.90 -13.28
CA LEU A 370 10.67 4.68 -13.67
C LEU A 370 9.86 3.95 -14.75
N PRO A 371 8.70 3.37 -14.44
CA PRO A 371 7.88 2.72 -15.45
C PRO A 371 7.19 3.73 -16.37
N ALA A 372 6.81 3.30 -17.58
CA ALA A 372 6.23 4.16 -18.61
C ALA A 372 5.00 4.95 -18.15
N PHE A 373 4.12 4.32 -17.37
CA PHE A 373 2.94 4.99 -16.82
C PHE A 373 3.31 6.11 -15.84
N ALA A 374 4.29 5.88 -14.96
CA ALA A 374 4.74 6.89 -14.02
C ALA A 374 5.46 8.05 -14.73
N GLN A 375 6.27 7.74 -15.75
CA GLN A 375 6.88 8.76 -16.62
C GLN A 375 5.81 9.63 -17.27
N LYS A 376 4.74 9.04 -17.83
CA LYS A 376 3.64 9.76 -18.46
C LYS A 376 2.90 10.65 -17.46
N ILE A 377 2.67 10.18 -16.23
CA ILE A 377 2.04 10.97 -15.17
C ILE A 377 2.92 12.15 -14.78
N VAL A 378 4.19 11.89 -14.47
CA VAL A 378 5.13 12.91 -13.99
C VAL A 378 5.43 13.97 -15.05
N SER A 379 5.41 13.61 -16.34
CA SER A 379 5.61 14.57 -17.45
C SER A 379 4.56 15.68 -17.52
N ARG A 380 3.45 15.56 -16.79
CA ARG A 380 2.41 16.59 -16.67
C ARG A 380 2.81 17.76 -15.75
N TYR A 381 3.91 17.59 -15.00
CA TYR A 381 4.35 18.53 -13.97
C TYR A 381 5.76 19.05 -14.22
N ARG A 382 6.01 20.26 -13.71
CA ARG A 382 7.35 20.85 -13.71
C ARG A 382 8.06 20.45 -12.42
N LEU A 383 9.05 19.56 -12.54
CA LEU A 383 9.86 19.16 -11.40
C LEU A 383 11.02 20.15 -11.16
N PRO A 384 11.47 20.30 -9.90
CA PRO A 384 12.66 21.07 -9.59
C PRO A 384 13.88 20.49 -10.30
N GLN A 385 14.82 21.35 -10.63
CA GLN A 385 16.14 20.93 -11.11
C GLN A 385 16.85 20.12 -10.02
N PRO A 386 17.69 19.14 -10.38
CA PRO A 386 18.46 18.33 -9.42
C PRO A 386 19.31 19.17 -8.48
#